data_d0698aa20742d9fcc20177b74953b4cb
#
_entry.id   d0698aa20742d9fcc20177b74953b4cb
#
_cell.length_a   1.000
_cell.length_b   1.000
_cell.length_c   1.000
_cell.angle_alpha   90.00
_cell.angle_beta   90.00
_cell.angle_gamma   90.00
#
_symmetry.space_group_name_H-M   'P 1'
#
loop_
_entity.id
_entity.type
_entity.pdbx_description
1 polymer ?
#
loop_
_entity_poly.entity_id
_entity_poly.type
_entity_poly.pdbx_seq_one_letter_code
_entity_poly.pdbx_strand_id
1 'polypeptide(L)'
;METPMRWYHYVAYFFGGAFLANALPHLGNGISGHPFQSPFASPSGEGLSSSTINVLWGLFNLAIGYLLVCRIGSFEVRKTRYVLVLGAGFVIMSVISARAFGRFHGGL
;
A
#
# COMPACT_ATOMS: atom_id res chain seq x y z
N MET A 1 -27.44 -8.29 0.60
CA MET A 1 -27.07 -9.61 1.12
C MET A 1 -25.55 -9.76 1.13
N GLU A 2 -25.01 -10.23 2.23
CA GLU A 2 -23.57 -10.40 2.35
C GLU A 2 -23.06 -11.57 1.51
N THR A 3 -21.88 -11.40 0.90
CA THR A 3 -21.19 -12.49 0.23
C THR A 3 -20.64 -13.44 1.30
N PRO A 4 -20.85 -14.77 1.16
CA PRO A 4 -20.24 -15.71 2.10
C PRO A 4 -18.73 -15.55 2.14
N MET A 5 -18.14 -15.58 3.34
CA MET A 5 -16.71 -15.42 3.52
C MET A 5 -15.96 -16.62 2.92
N ARG A 6 -14.99 -16.34 2.07
CA ARG A 6 -14.10 -17.32 1.46
C ARG A 6 -12.67 -17.01 1.91
N TRP A 7 -11.82 -18.03 1.89
CA TRP A 7 -10.42 -17.85 2.31
C TRP A 7 -9.70 -16.76 1.50
N TYR A 8 -10.01 -16.64 0.21
CA TYR A 8 -9.37 -15.64 -0.64
C TYR A 8 -9.81 -14.21 -0.32
N HIS A 9 -10.91 -14.03 0.41
CA HIS A 9 -11.27 -12.70 0.90
C HIS A 9 -10.24 -12.21 1.92
N TYR A 10 -9.75 -13.10 2.78
CA TYR A 10 -8.68 -12.75 3.72
C TYR A 10 -7.37 -12.41 2.99
N VAL A 11 -7.04 -13.15 1.93
CA VAL A 11 -5.87 -12.85 1.09
C VAL A 11 -6.03 -11.44 0.50
N ALA A 12 -7.22 -11.12 -0.02
CA ALA A 12 -7.49 -9.79 -0.58
C ALA A 12 -7.36 -8.69 0.48
N TYR A 13 -7.84 -8.90 1.68
CA TYR A 13 -7.72 -7.92 2.77
C TYR A 13 -6.27 -7.71 3.17
N PHE A 14 -5.49 -8.80 3.25
CA PHE A 14 -4.07 -8.70 3.55
C PHE A 14 -3.32 -7.86 2.52
N PHE A 15 -3.47 -8.20 1.24
CA PHE A 15 -2.81 -7.45 0.17
C PHE A 15 -3.40 -6.05 0.00
N GLY A 16 -4.69 -5.88 0.28
CA GLY A 16 -5.31 -4.57 0.31
C GLY A 16 -4.62 -3.66 1.33
N GLY A 17 -4.37 -4.18 2.53
CA GLY A 17 -3.61 -3.45 3.55
C GLY A 17 -2.20 -3.11 3.09
N ALA A 18 -1.53 -4.06 2.42
CA ALA A 18 -0.19 -3.83 1.88
C ALA A 18 -0.17 -2.72 0.83
N PHE A 19 -1.14 -2.73 -0.10
CA PHE A 19 -1.23 -1.68 -1.12
C PHE A 19 -1.55 -0.32 -0.51
N LEU A 20 -2.42 -0.27 0.50
CA LEU A 20 -2.72 0.98 1.20
C LEU A 20 -1.46 1.54 1.88
N ALA A 21 -0.67 0.68 2.52
CA ALA A 21 0.58 1.11 3.15
C ALA A 21 1.58 1.62 2.09
N ASN A 22 1.69 0.92 0.96
CA ASN A 22 2.60 1.32 -0.11
C ASN A 22 2.21 2.63 -0.76
N ALA A 23 0.92 2.99 -0.74
CA ALA A 23 0.46 4.27 -1.28
C ALA A 23 1.00 5.47 -0.48
N LEU A 24 1.20 5.31 0.83
CA LEU A 24 1.52 6.42 1.73
C LEU A 24 2.82 7.15 1.39
N PRO A 25 3.99 6.48 1.23
CA PRO A 25 5.23 7.20 0.96
C PRO A 25 5.20 7.90 -0.40
N HIS A 26 4.57 7.29 -1.40
CA HIS A 26 4.48 7.89 -2.73
C HIS A 26 3.55 9.09 -2.74
N LEU A 27 2.35 8.96 -2.15
CA LEU A 27 1.42 10.07 -2.01
C LEU A 27 1.99 11.17 -1.12
N GLY A 28 2.56 10.80 0.04
CA GLY A 28 3.07 11.77 0.98
C GLY A 28 4.18 12.62 0.39
N ASN A 29 5.18 11.99 -0.22
CA ASN A 29 6.26 12.72 -0.87
C ASN A 29 5.77 13.48 -2.09
N GLY A 30 4.96 12.83 -2.94
CA GLY A 30 4.48 13.45 -4.17
C GLY A 30 3.63 14.68 -3.92
N ILE A 31 2.66 14.60 -3.01
CA ILE A 31 1.80 15.72 -2.67
C ILE A 31 2.61 16.87 -2.07
N SER A 32 3.67 16.54 -1.35
CA SER A 32 4.57 17.54 -0.75
C SER A 32 5.59 18.11 -1.73
N GLY A 33 5.56 17.68 -3.00
CA GLY A 33 6.46 18.16 -4.01
C GLY A 33 7.84 17.51 -3.98
N HIS A 34 8.01 16.42 -3.25
CA HIS A 34 9.30 15.74 -3.13
C HIS A 34 9.39 14.54 -4.07
N PRO A 35 10.49 14.39 -4.83
CA PRO A 35 10.73 13.14 -5.56
C PRO A 35 10.97 11.99 -4.61
N PHE A 36 10.70 10.78 -5.07
CA PHE A 36 10.85 9.61 -4.24
C PHE A 36 11.13 8.39 -5.13
N GLN A 37 11.70 7.35 -4.54
CA GLN A 37 11.98 6.12 -5.25
C GLN A 37 10.69 5.50 -5.80
N SER A 38 10.77 4.96 -7.02
CA SER A 38 9.63 4.29 -7.63
C SER A 38 10.10 3.19 -8.58
N PRO A 39 9.20 2.25 -8.93
CA PRO A 39 9.53 1.22 -9.91
C PRO A 39 9.82 1.77 -11.30
N PHE A 40 9.40 3.00 -11.60
CA PHE A 40 9.51 3.61 -12.92
C PHE A 40 10.82 4.36 -13.15
N ALA A 41 11.60 4.52 -12.11
CA ALA A 41 12.90 5.17 -12.20
C ALA A 41 14.00 4.16 -12.53
N SER A 42 15.19 4.62 -12.84
CA SER A 42 16.36 3.77 -13.10
C SER A 42 17.44 4.03 -12.05
N PRO A 43 17.90 3.00 -11.33
CA PRO A 43 17.40 1.63 -11.33
C PRO A 43 16.00 1.55 -10.69
N SER A 44 15.20 0.58 -11.14
CA SER A 44 13.83 0.42 -10.62
C SER A 44 13.85 0.25 -9.11
N GLY A 45 13.00 1.04 -8.42
CA GLY A 45 12.89 1.00 -6.96
C GLY A 45 14.03 1.71 -6.23
N GLU A 46 15.07 2.17 -6.92
CA GLU A 46 16.22 2.85 -6.32
C GLU A 46 16.35 4.30 -6.80
N GLY A 47 16.09 4.54 -8.09
CA GLY A 47 16.11 5.87 -8.64
C GLY A 47 14.91 6.70 -8.22
N LEU A 48 15.02 8.02 -8.37
CA LEU A 48 13.96 8.96 -8.02
C LEU A 48 13.06 9.23 -9.21
N SER A 49 11.75 9.16 -9.01
CA SER A 49 10.76 9.69 -9.93
C SER A 49 10.27 11.04 -9.43
N SER A 50 9.70 11.83 -10.33
CA SER A 50 9.16 13.14 -9.98
C SER A 50 8.02 13.03 -8.95
N SER A 51 7.74 14.15 -8.31
CA SER A 51 6.60 14.23 -7.37
C SER A 51 5.29 13.83 -8.04
N THR A 52 5.06 14.27 -9.28
CA THR A 52 3.83 13.94 -10.02
C THR A 52 3.70 12.44 -10.28
N ILE A 53 4.79 11.80 -10.72
CA ILE A 53 4.80 10.35 -10.95
C ILE A 53 4.50 9.62 -9.64
N ASN A 54 5.04 10.07 -8.52
CA ASN A 54 4.79 9.45 -7.22
C ASN A 54 3.34 9.63 -6.78
N VAL A 55 2.72 10.79 -7.05
CA VAL A 55 1.28 10.95 -6.77
C VAL A 55 0.47 9.94 -7.57
N LEU A 56 0.74 9.81 -8.87
CA LEU A 56 0.00 8.89 -9.72
C LEU A 56 0.19 7.44 -9.28
N TRP A 57 1.43 7.06 -8.95
CA TRP A 57 1.73 5.72 -8.45
C TRP A 57 1.05 5.45 -7.11
N GLY A 58 1.06 6.43 -6.21
CA GLY A 58 0.38 6.34 -4.92
C GLY A 58 -1.13 6.19 -5.08
N LEU A 59 -1.74 6.97 -5.98
CA LEU A 59 -3.17 6.85 -6.26
C LEU A 59 -3.53 5.49 -6.85
N PHE A 60 -2.69 4.94 -7.72
CA PHE A 60 -2.89 3.60 -8.26
C PHE A 60 -2.88 2.56 -7.15
N ASN A 61 -1.91 2.63 -6.23
CA ASN A 61 -1.84 1.72 -5.09
C ASN A 61 -3.07 1.86 -4.18
N LEU A 62 -3.54 3.10 -3.97
CA LEU A 62 -4.74 3.35 -3.17
C LEU A 62 -5.97 2.72 -3.82
N ALA A 63 -6.10 2.86 -5.14
CA ALA A 63 -7.22 2.28 -5.89
C ALA A 63 -7.22 0.75 -5.82
N ILE A 64 -6.06 0.11 -5.98
CA ILE A 64 -5.94 -1.34 -5.84
C ILE A 64 -6.30 -1.78 -4.42
N GLY A 65 -5.82 -1.06 -3.42
CA GLY A 65 -6.15 -1.34 -2.02
C GLY A 65 -7.66 -1.27 -1.78
N TYR A 66 -8.30 -0.24 -2.30
CA TYR A 66 -9.77 -0.11 -2.22
C TYR A 66 -10.48 -1.30 -2.84
N LEU A 67 -10.09 -1.69 -4.06
CA LEU A 67 -10.73 -2.80 -4.75
C LEU A 67 -10.57 -4.11 -3.98
N LEU A 68 -9.38 -4.37 -3.46
CA LEU A 68 -9.12 -5.59 -2.70
C LEU A 68 -9.89 -5.64 -1.39
N VAL A 69 -10.04 -4.51 -0.70
CA VAL A 69 -10.70 -4.46 0.60
C VAL A 69 -12.21 -4.37 0.45
N CYS A 70 -12.70 -3.51 -0.45
CA CYS A 70 -14.10 -3.14 -0.46
C CYS A 70 -14.92 -3.83 -1.54
N ARG A 71 -14.28 -4.45 -2.55
CA ARG A 71 -15.02 -5.01 -3.70
C ARG A 71 -14.85 -6.51 -3.88
N ILE A 72 -13.94 -7.16 -3.15
CA ILE A 72 -13.74 -8.61 -3.28
C ILE A 72 -14.67 -9.37 -2.35
N GLY A 73 -14.79 -8.93 -1.09
CA GLY A 73 -15.67 -9.57 -0.12
C GLY A 73 -16.57 -8.55 0.55
N SER A 74 -17.06 -8.89 1.73
CA SER A 74 -17.91 -8.03 2.54
C SER A 74 -17.11 -7.53 3.74
N PHE A 75 -16.10 -6.68 3.49
CA PHE A 75 -15.28 -6.14 4.57
C PHE A 75 -16.11 -5.26 5.49
N GLU A 76 -15.98 -5.51 6.78
CA GLU A 76 -16.63 -4.71 7.82
C GLU A 76 -15.61 -4.33 8.87
N VAL A 77 -15.48 -3.04 9.13
CA VAL A 77 -14.52 -2.51 10.10
C VAL A 77 -14.84 -2.98 11.53
N ARG A 78 -16.06 -3.38 11.80
CA ARG A 78 -16.46 -3.89 13.12
C ARG A 78 -16.05 -5.35 13.34
N LYS A 79 -15.68 -6.06 12.28
CA LYS A 79 -15.20 -7.43 12.42
C LYS A 79 -13.70 -7.41 12.66
N THR A 80 -13.32 -7.64 13.91
CA THR A 80 -11.92 -7.55 14.33
C THR A 80 -11.00 -8.42 13.50
N ARG A 81 -11.43 -9.64 13.13
CA ARG A 81 -10.59 -10.53 12.32
C ARG A 81 -10.29 -9.96 10.94
N TYR A 82 -11.22 -9.22 10.34
CA TYR A 82 -10.99 -8.58 9.04
C TYR A 82 -9.97 -7.45 9.19
N VAL A 83 -10.13 -6.64 10.23
CA VAL A 83 -9.22 -5.54 10.51
C VAL A 83 -7.82 -6.04 10.83
N LEU A 84 -7.70 -7.15 11.59
CA LEU A 84 -6.41 -7.72 11.92
C LEU A 84 -5.68 -8.23 10.67
N VAL A 85 -6.40 -8.86 9.74
CA VAL A 85 -5.78 -9.36 8.51
C VAL A 85 -5.32 -8.19 7.63
N LEU A 86 -6.16 -7.19 7.44
CA LEU A 86 -5.77 -5.97 6.71
C LEU A 86 -4.60 -5.29 7.39
N GLY A 87 -4.69 -5.13 8.72
CA GLY A 87 -3.64 -4.51 9.51
C GLY A 87 -2.32 -5.25 9.42
N ALA A 88 -2.35 -6.59 9.38
CA ALA A 88 -1.14 -7.40 9.21
C ALA A 88 -0.44 -7.08 7.89
N GLY A 89 -1.20 -7.02 6.80
CA GLY A 89 -0.65 -6.63 5.50
C GLY A 89 -0.08 -5.22 5.51
N PHE A 90 -0.80 -4.30 6.13
CA PHE A 90 -0.36 -2.90 6.27
C PHE A 90 0.95 -2.81 7.06
N VAL A 91 1.03 -3.48 8.20
CA VAL A 91 2.23 -3.43 9.07
C VAL A 91 3.42 -4.07 8.36
N ILE A 92 3.23 -5.25 7.76
CA ILE A 92 4.33 -5.95 7.08
C ILE A 92 4.87 -5.09 5.93
N MET A 93 4.00 -4.53 5.11
CA MET A 93 4.44 -3.66 4.01
C MET A 93 5.11 -2.40 4.55
N SER A 94 4.61 -1.83 5.65
CA SER A 94 5.22 -0.64 6.26
C SER A 94 6.65 -0.92 6.72
N VAL A 95 6.88 -2.06 7.36
CA VAL A 95 8.22 -2.44 7.82
C VAL A 95 9.14 -2.72 6.62
N ILE A 96 8.66 -3.45 5.62
CA ILE A 96 9.42 -3.70 4.40
C ILE A 96 9.82 -2.38 3.74
N SER A 97 8.87 -1.46 3.60
CA SER A 97 9.12 -0.15 2.99
C SER A 97 10.13 0.67 3.79
N ALA A 98 10.00 0.67 5.12
CA ALA A 98 10.92 1.39 5.99
C ALA A 98 12.36 0.90 5.79
N ARG A 99 12.55 -0.42 5.69
CA ARG A 99 13.86 -1.01 5.48
C ARG A 99 14.38 -0.75 4.07
N ALA A 100 13.52 -0.91 3.07
CA ALA A 100 13.91 -0.74 1.67
C ALA A 100 14.27 0.71 1.34
N PHE A 101 13.47 1.67 1.80
CA PHE A 101 13.70 3.08 1.49
C PHE A 101 14.63 3.77 2.50
N GLY A 102 14.71 3.24 3.72
CA GLY A 102 15.55 3.82 4.77
C GLY A 102 17.02 3.91 4.37
N ARG A 103 17.50 2.94 3.59
CA ARG A 103 18.89 2.94 3.10
C ARG A 103 19.18 4.14 2.20
N PHE A 104 18.17 4.74 1.56
CA PHE A 104 18.33 5.91 0.69
C PHE A 104 18.12 7.23 1.43
N HIS A 105 17.47 7.18 2.62
CA HIS A 105 17.09 8.38 3.35
C HIS A 105 17.72 8.45 4.75
N GLY A 106 18.77 7.65 4.96
CA GLY A 106 19.56 7.73 6.17
C GLY A 106 18.96 7.04 7.40
N GLY A 107 17.89 6.27 7.22
CA GLY A 107 17.23 5.59 8.32
C GLY A 107 17.19 4.07 8.11
N LEU A 108 17.56 3.31 9.09
CA LEU A 108 17.40 1.88 9.14
C LEU A 108 16.91 1.50 10.53
#